data_474c4ccc15ae3ff9ce9902881a44439b
#
_entry.id   474c4ccc15ae3ff9ce9902881a44439b
#
_cell.length_a   1.000
_cell.length_b   1.000
_cell.length_c   1.000
_cell.angle_alpha   90.00
_cell.angle_beta   90.00
_cell.angle_gamma   90.00
#
_symmetry.space_group_name_H-M   'P 1'
#
loop_
_entity.id
_entity.type
_entity.pdbx_description
1 polymer ?
#
loop_
_entity_poly.entity_id
_entity_poly.type
_entity_poly.pdbx_seq_one_letter_code
_entity_poly.pdbx_strand_id
1 'polypeptide(L)'
;NYTIYGLIVIAFMSGLTVNPVISTTNIFYTKPVAIKMNEIKAQEPNALWVVNDYDEAGNGGWHLNDYPVASGIKVLNSTAVYPNLEMFETLLGEKGKEKRTIYNRYAHINLRIVDTPTDIDLIAADSLILYLNYKDLSKLGVKYILTKDNLNEEKFSEKFYEEIYNEDNMYIYQVMEGK
;
A
#
# COMPACT_ATOMS: atom_id res chain seq x y z
N ASN A 1 43.13 20.48 27.32
CA ASN A 1 42.61 19.49 26.36
C ASN A 1 41.58 18.54 26.96
N TYR A 2 41.26 18.63 28.26
CA TYR A 2 40.20 17.80 28.90
C TYR A 2 38.82 18.12 28.38
N THR A 3 38.56 19.35 27.90
CA THR A 3 37.31 19.77 27.30
C THR A 3 36.97 18.96 26.02
N ILE A 4 37.97 18.68 25.19
CA ILE A 4 37.80 17.90 23.95
C ILE A 4 37.45 16.46 24.28
N TYR A 5 38.11 15.85 25.26
CA TYR A 5 37.76 14.49 25.71
C TYR A 5 36.33 14.42 26.29
N GLY A 6 35.92 15.44 27.05
CA GLY A 6 34.56 15.55 27.56
C GLY A 6 33.53 15.61 26.46
N LEU A 7 33.75 16.42 25.40
CA LEU A 7 32.86 16.51 24.24
C LEU A 7 32.79 15.20 23.46
N ILE A 8 33.92 14.50 23.29
CA ILE A 8 33.93 13.19 22.62
C ILE A 8 33.12 12.17 23.41
N VAL A 9 33.27 12.12 24.73
CA VAL A 9 32.50 11.20 25.59
C VAL A 9 31.00 11.52 25.51
N ILE A 10 30.62 12.80 25.59
CA ILE A 10 29.19 13.20 25.46
C ILE A 10 28.63 12.83 24.09
N ALA A 11 29.35 13.09 23.01
CA ALA A 11 28.91 12.73 21.65
C ALA A 11 28.80 11.22 21.48
N PHE A 12 29.75 10.44 22.03
CA PHE A 12 29.68 8.98 22.00
C PHE A 12 28.51 8.44 22.81
N MET A 13 28.29 8.93 24.02
CA MET A 13 27.19 8.51 24.89
C MET A 13 25.83 8.88 24.29
N SER A 14 25.68 10.06 23.68
CA SER A 14 24.46 10.46 22.99
C SER A 14 24.20 9.61 21.74
N GLY A 15 25.23 9.23 21.01
CA GLY A 15 25.14 8.34 19.86
C GLY A 15 24.72 6.91 20.23
N LEU A 16 25.17 6.40 21.40
CA LEU A 16 24.79 5.07 21.88
C LEU A 16 23.31 4.98 22.32
N THR A 17 22.74 6.10 22.78
CA THR A 17 21.35 6.13 23.28
C THR A 17 20.32 6.33 22.15
N VAL A 18 20.75 6.79 20.98
CA VAL A 18 19.87 7.01 19.82
C VAL A 18 20.17 5.97 18.76
N ASN A 19 19.31 4.95 18.68
CA ASN A 19 19.29 4.06 17.52
C ASN A 19 17.95 4.22 16.78
N PRO A 20 17.82 5.24 15.92
CA PRO A 20 16.57 5.51 15.23
C PRO A 20 16.19 4.37 14.25
N VAL A 21 17.16 3.59 13.79
CA VAL A 21 16.95 2.52 12.82
C VAL A 21 16.27 1.31 13.47
N ILE A 22 16.69 0.91 14.66
CA ILE A 22 16.08 -0.26 15.36
C ILE A 22 14.66 0.05 15.81
N SER A 23 14.37 1.27 16.26
CA SER A 23 13.04 1.63 16.71
C SER A 23 12.02 1.66 15.57
N THR A 24 12.44 2.08 14.38
CA THR A 24 11.56 2.23 13.22
C THR A 24 11.23 0.88 12.58
N THR A 25 12.19 -0.02 12.46
CA THR A 25 11.98 -1.35 11.88
C THR A 25 11.09 -2.25 12.74
N ASN A 26 11.12 -2.08 14.05
CA ASN A 26 10.31 -2.91 14.96
C ASN A 26 8.80 -2.75 14.72
N ILE A 27 8.34 -1.55 14.35
CA ILE A 27 6.93 -1.26 14.06
C ILE A 27 6.42 -2.15 12.92
N PHE A 28 7.22 -2.40 11.87
CA PHE A 28 6.82 -3.20 10.73
C PHE A 28 6.79 -4.72 10.99
N TYR A 29 7.38 -5.18 12.10
CA TYR A 29 7.47 -6.61 12.40
C TYR A 29 6.66 -7.02 13.63
N THR A 30 6.37 -6.09 14.53
CA THR A 30 5.70 -6.39 15.82
C THR A 30 4.23 -6.01 15.85
N LYS A 31 3.74 -5.22 14.90
CA LYS A 31 2.32 -4.89 14.80
C LYS A 31 1.51 -6.13 14.45
N PRO A 32 0.32 -6.34 15.06
CA PRO A 32 -0.54 -7.48 14.77
C PRO A 32 -0.82 -7.66 13.27
N VAL A 33 -1.09 -6.56 12.55
CA VAL A 33 -1.28 -6.60 11.08
C VAL A 33 -0.06 -7.12 10.35
N ALA A 34 1.16 -6.74 10.74
CA ALA A 34 2.39 -7.20 10.10
C ALA A 34 2.63 -8.70 10.35
N ILE A 35 2.31 -9.18 11.54
CA ILE A 35 2.36 -10.61 11.87
C ILE A 35 1.39 -11.37 10.97
N LYS A 36 0.13 -10.90 10.87
CA LYS A 36 -0.89 -11.52 10.01
C LYS A 36 -0.50 -11.55 8.55
N MET A 37 0.05 -10.44 8.04
CA MET A 37 0.55 -10.34 6.66
C MET A 37 1.68 -11.35 6.40
N ASN A 38 2.61 -11.52 7.33
CA ASN A 38 3.70 -12.48 7.19
C ASN A 38 3.19 -13.94 7.25
N GLU A 39 2.15 -14.25 8.04
CA GLU A 39 1.48 -15.55 8.05
C GLU A 39 0.88 -15.87 6.67
N ILE A 40 0.13 -14.92 6.09
CA ILE A 40 -0.47 -15.06 4.76
C ILE A 40 0.62 -15.22 3.70
N LYS A 41 1.67 -14.39 3.74
CA LYS A 41 2.81 -14.49 2.83
C LYS A 41 3.50 -15.85 2.89
N ALA A 42 3.62 -16.44 4.08
CA ALA A 42 4.23 -17.78 4.22
C ALA A 42 3.41 -18.88 3.53
N GLN A 43 2.09 -18.71 3.45
CA GLN A 43 1.18 -19.63 2.77
C GLN A 43 1.11 -19.35 1.26
N GLU A 44 1.06 -18.07 0.88
CA GLU A 44 0.92 -17.63 -0.50
C GLU A 44 1.99 -16.56 -0.87
N PRO A 45 3.25 -16.97 -1.07
CA PRO A 45 4.38 -16.02 -1.23
C PRO A 45 4.30 -15.15 -2.49
N ASN A 46 3.53 -15.58 -3.49
CA ASN A 46 3.37 -14.86 -4.75
C ASN A 46 2.04 -14.10 -4.88
N ALA A 47 1.21 -14.09 -3.83
CA ALA A 47 -0.05 -13.38 -3.85
C ALA A 47 0.16 -11.90 -4.13
N LEU A 48 -0.66 -11.35 -5.03
CA LEU A 48 -0.67 -9.92 -5.34
C LEU A 48 -1.63 -9.21 -4.38
N TRP A 49 -1.13 -8.17 -3.76
CA TRP A 49 -1.88 -7.32 -2.83
C TRP A 49 -2.17 -5.96 -3.44
N VAL A 50 -3.20 -5.31 -2.94
CA VAL A 50 -3.42 -3.87 -3.08
C VAL A 50 -3.55 -3.25 -1.70
N VAL A 51 -3.18 -1.97 -1.61
CA VAL A 51 -3.38 -1.16 -0.42
C VAL A 51 -4.38 -0.07 -0.75
N ASN A 52 -5.58 -0.15 -0.16
CA ASN A 52 -6.60 0.89 -0.27
C ASN A 52 -6.28 1.94 0.79
N ASP A 53 -5.51 2.95 0.41
CA ASP A 53 -4.89 3.93 1.31
C ASP A 53 -5.38 5.37 1.11
N TYR A 54 -6.34 5.58 0.23
CA TYR A 54 -6.89 6.89 -0.08
C TYR A 54 -8.36 6.98 0.34
N ASP A 55 -8.64 7.80 1.36
CA ASP A 55 -9.98 7.95 1.91
C ASP A 55 -10.90 8.87 1.06
N GLU A 56 -12.19 8.95 1.45
CA GLU A 56 -13.16 9.82 0.78
C GLU A 56 -12.86 11.31 0.92
N ALA A 57 -12.15 11.71 1.97
CA ALA A 57 -11.77 13.10 2.20
C ALA A 57 -10.54 13.52 1.37
N GLY A 58 -9.97 12.60 0.58
CA GLY A 58 -8.80 12.87 -0.25
C GLY A 58 -7.49 12.83 0.53
N ASN A 59 -7.48 12.21 1.71
CA ASN A 59 -6.26 12.04 2.48
C ASN A 59 -5.60 10.71 2.12
N GLY A 60 -4.43 10.76 1.52
CA GLY A 60 -3.63 9.57 1.24
C GLY A 60 -2.86 9.10 2.46
N GLY A 61 -2.94 7.80 2.74
CA GLY A 61 -2.19 7.15 3.83
C GLY A 61 -0.83 6.64 3.38
N TRP A 62 0.09 7.52 3.01
CA TRP A 62 1.44 7.22 2.49
C TRP A 62 2.20 6.11 3.23
N HIS A 63 1.85 5.87 4.49
CA HIS A 63 2.53 4.91 5.35
C HIS A 63 1.91 3.50 5.33
N LEU A 64 0.70 3.33 4.81
CA LEU A 64 0.07 2.01 4.81
C LEU A 64 0.77 1.04 3.84
N ASN A 65 1.24 1.55 2.70
CA ASN A 65 2.03 0.81 1.73
C ASN A 65 3.38 0.31 2.27
N ASP A 66 3.91 0.96 3.31
CA ASP A 66 5.20 0.59 3.88
C ASP A 66 5.15 -0.80 4.56
N TYR A 67 4.01 -1.20 5.11
CA TYR A 67 3.86 -2.50 5.78
C TYR A 67 4.08 -3.69 4.85
N PRO A 68 3.32 -3.83 3.74
CA PRO A 68 3.54 -4.96 2.84
C PRO A 68 4.89 -4.89 2.12
N VAL A 69 5.37 -3.70 1.74
CA VAL A 69 6.67 -3.53 1.10
C VAL A 69 7.81 -3.93 2.04
N ALA A 70 7.80 -3.49 3.30
CA ALA A 70 8.79 -3.88 4.31
C ALA A 70 8.76 -5.40 4.59
N SER A 71 7.59 -6.01 4.48
CA SER A 71 7.41 -7.47 4.59
C SER A 71 7.81 -8.22 3.31
N GLY A 72 8.21 -7.53 2.25
CA GLY A 72 8.55 -8.12 0.94
C GLY A 72 7.34 -8.79 0.27
N ILE A 73 6.16 -8.24 0.46
CA ILE A 73 4.91 -8.65 -0.20
C ILE A 73 4.81 -7.92 -1.53
N LYS A 74 4.30 -8.61 -2.55
CA LYS A 74 4.08 -8.03 -3.87
C LYS A 74 2.83 -7.15 -3.85
N VAL A 75 3.00 -5.84 -4.06
CA VAL A 75 1.92 -4.85 -4.05
C VAL A 75 1.76 -4.21 -5.42
N LEU A 76 0.50 -4.06 -5.86
CA LEU A 76 0.17 -3.44 -7.14
C LEU A 76 0.47 -1.93 -7.14
N ASN A 77 0.07 -1.23 -6.09
CA ASN A 77 0.11 0.21 -5.95
C ASN A 77 1.25 0.70 -5.03
N SER A 78 2.46 0.24 -5.27
CA SER A 78 3.65 0.79 -4.61
C SER A 78 4.27 1.94 -5.44
N THR A 79 5.38 2.51 -4.96
CA THR A 79 6.17 3.46 -5.74
C THR A 79 6.71 2.79 -7.00
N ALA A 80 6.32 3.31 -8.16
CA ALA A 80 6.75 2.80 -9.45
C ALA A 80 7.85 3.67 -10.04
N VAL A 81 9.07 3.12 -10.12
CA VAL A 81 10.20 3.76 -10.83
C VAL A 81 9.97 3.63 -12.34
N TYR A 82 9.48 2.48 -12.77
CA TYR A 82 9.09 2.22 -14.16
C TYR A 82 7.59 1.87 -14.18
N PRO A 83 6.77 2.67 -14.88
CA PRO A 83 5.34 2.43 -14.93
C PRO A 83 5.00 1.13 -15.66
N ASN A 84 4.02 0.40 -15.16
CA ASN A 84 3.45 -0.75 -15.86
C ASN A 84 2.42 -0.25 -16.88
N LEU A 85 2.89 0.15 -18.07
CA LEU A 85 2.05 0.74 -19.10
C LEU A 85 0.95 -0.21 -19.58
N GLU A 86 1.26 -1.50 -19.75
CA GLU A 86 0.32 -2.53 -20.20
C GLU A 86 -0.85 -2.68 -19.21
N MET A 87 -0.56 -2.68 -17.92
CA MET A 87 -1.58 -2.74 -16.88
C MET A 87 -2.53 -1.53 -16.99
N PHE A 88 -2.00 -0.32 -17.08
CA PHE A 88 -2.83 0.89 -17.16
C PHE A 88 -3.62 0.95 -18.47
N GLU A 89 -3.03 0.58 -19.60
CA GLU A 89 -3.72 0.52 -20.89
C GLU A 89 -4.86 -0.50 -20.86
N THR A 90 -4.65 -1.66 -20.22
CA THR A 90 -5.69 -2.69 -20.06
C THR A 90 -6.83 -2.21 -19.15
N LEU A 91 -6.50 -1.57 -18.02
CA LEU A 91 -7.50 -1.11 -17.06
C LEU A 91 -8.33 0.07 -17.56
N LEU A 92 -7.68 1.02 -18.23
CA LEU A 92 -8.31 2.27 -18.66
C LEU A 92 -8.92 2.18 -20.06
N GLY A 93 -8.55 1.18 -20.87
CA GLY A 93 -9.01 1.02 -22.24
C GLY A 93 -8.71 2.25 -23.11
N GLU A 94 -9.71 2.75 -23.85
CA GLU A 94 -9.53 3.92 -24.71
C GLU A 94 -9.13 5.18 -23.95
N LYS A 95 -9.61 5.39 -22.73
CA LYS A 95 -9.19 6.49 -21.85
C LYS A 95 -7.70 6.42 -21.50
N GLY A 96 -7.11 5.24 -21.52
CA GLY A 96 -5.69 5.05 -21.25
C GLY A 96 -4.79 5.81 -22.21
N LYS A 97 -5.18 5.93 -23.47
CA LYS A 97 -4.41 6.69 -24.47
C LYS A 97 -4.36 8.18 -24.13
N GLU A 98 -5.49 8.74 -23.72
CA GLU A 98 -5.62 10.16 -23.32
C GLU A 98 -4.87 10.46 -22.02
N LYS A 99 -4.91 9.53 -21.08
CA LYS A 99 -4.30 9.66 -19.75
C LYS A 99 -2.86 9.15 -19.66
N ARG A 100 -2.25 8.75 -20.77
CA ARG A 100 -0.90 8.17 -20.81
C ARG A 100 0.16 9.07 -20.16
N THR A 101 0.03 10.37 -20.30
CA THR A 101 0.94 11.33 -19.66
C THR A 101 0.86 11.35 -18.14
N ILE A 102 -0.24 10.87 -17.56
CA ILE A 102 -0.43 10.77 -16.12
C ILE A 102 0.36 9.59 -15.57
N TYR A 103 0.23 8.39 -16.14
CA TYR A 103 0.84 7.18 -15.59
C TYR A 103 2.21 6.82 -16.19
N ASN A 104 2.62 7.44 -17.31
CA ASN A 104 3.94 7.21 -17.91
C ASN A 104 5.01 8.09 -17.23
N ARG A 105 5.22 7.87 -15.94
CA ARG A 105 6.20 8.60 -15.14
C ARG A 105 6.62 7.82 -13.89
N TYR A 106 7.70 8.25 -13.24
CA TYR A 106 7.92 7.90 -11.84
C TYR A 106 6.74 8.42 -11.01
N ALA A 107 6.13 7.59 -10.21
CA ALA A 107 5.05 8.02 -9.33
C ALA A 107 4.88 7.13 -8.10
N HIS A 108 4.42 7.76 -7.03
CA HIS A 108 3.77 7.11 -5.91
C HIS A 108 2.32 6.83 -6.32
N ILE A 109 1.92 5.56 -6.33
CA ILE A 109 0.58 5.15 -6.74
C ILE A 109 -0.26 4.96 -5.49
N ASN A 110 -1.14 5.93 -5.22
CA ASN A 110 -2.20 5.78 -4.24
C ASN A 110 -3.36 5.02 -4.89
N LEU A 111 -4.16 4.31 -4.10
CA LEU A 111 -5.27 3.53 -4.62
C LEU A 111 -6.51 3.70 -3.77
N ARG A 112 -7.64 3.83 -4.45
CA ARG A 112 -8.96 3.74 -3.86
C ARG A 112 -9.81 2.73 -4.61
N ILE A 113 -10.43 1.81 -3.89
CA ILE A 113 -11.41 0.87 -4.46
C ILE A 113 -12.76 1.58 -4.59
N VAL A 114 -13.36 1.48 -5.76
CA VAL A 114 -14.61 2.19 -6.10
C VAL A 114 -15.58 1.24 -6.85
N ASP A 115 -16.86 1.64 -6.91
CA ASP A 115 -17.90 0.99 -7.71
C ASP A 115 -18.07 1.61 -9.12
N THR A 116 -17.43 2.76 -9.33
CA THR A 116 -17.38 3.44 -10.64
C THR A 116 -16.34 2.81 -11.55
N PRO A 117 -16.37 3.07 -12.87
CA PRO A 117 -15.34 2.59 -13.79
C PRO A 117 -13.95 3.02 -13.35
N THR A 118 -12.96 2.12 -13.52
CA THR A 118 -11.57 2.39 -13.20
C THR A 118 -11.07 3.66 -13.90
N ASP A 119 -10.43 4.53 -13.12
CA ASP A 119 -9.87 5.81 -13.59
C ASP A 119 -8.60 6.18 -12.84
N ILE A 120 -7.89 7.20 -13.32
CA ILE A 120 -6.62 7.66 -12.77
C ILE A 120 -6.51 9.18 -12.84
N ASP A 121 -6.02 9.79 -11.76
CA ASP A 121 -5.78 11.22 -11.70
C ASP A 121 -4.39 11.55 -11.14
N LEU A 122 -3.86 12.70 -11.54
CA LEU A 122 -2.61 13.22 -11.02
C LEU A 122 -2.88 14.07 -9.79
N ILE A 123 -2.28 13.70 -8.67
CA ILE A 123 -2.40 14.46 -7.40
C ILE A 123 -1.25 15.48 -7.29
N ALA A 124 -0.04 15.05 -7.63
CA ALA A 124 1.17 15.88 -7.61
C ALA A 124 2.10 15.43 -8.75
N ALA A 125 3.22 16.13 -8.94
CA ALA A 125 4.15 15.84 -10.03
C ALA A 125 4.66 14.39 -10.04
N ASP A 126 4.75 13.76 -8.86
CA ASP A 126 5.25 12.42 -8.61
C ASP A 126 4.23 11.53 -7.86
N SER A 127 2.97 11.92 -7.84
CA SER A 127 1.93 11.19 -7.13
C SER A 127 0.64 11.12 -7.96
N LEU A 128 0.12 9.95 -8.12
CA LEU A 128 -1.15 9.70 -8.78
C LEU A 128 -2.08 8.87 -7.90
N ILE A 129 -3.39 8.95 -8.19
CA ILE A 129 -4.39 8.09 -7.59
C ILE A 129 -5.03 7.20 -8.66
N LEU A 130 -5.08 5.91 -8.37
CA LEU A 130 -5.82 4.91 -9.14
C LEU A 130 -7.15 4.63 -8.44
N TYR A 131 -8.25 5.06 -9.04
CA TYR A 131 -9.59 4.64 -8.67
C TYR A 131 -9.87 3.30 -9.33
N LEU A 132 -9.72 2.22 -8.58
CA LEU A 132 -9.81 0.87 -9.11
C LEU A 132 -11.21 0.30 -8.87
N ASN A 133 -11.91 -0.02 -9.94
CA ASN A 133 -13.20 -0.70 -9.81
C ASN A 133 -12.99 -2.07 -9.12
N TYR A 134 -13.82 -2.36 -8.12
CA TYR A 134 -13.72 -3.61 -7.35
C TYR A 134 -13.79 -4.88 -8.24
N LYS A 135 -14.46 -4.82 -9.40
CA LYS A 135 -14.54 -5.94 -10.36
C LYS A 135 -13.22 -6.19 -11.10
N ASP A 136 -12.34 -5.20 -11.15
CA ASP A 136 -11.07 -5.33 -11.84
C ASP A 136 -9.99 -5.97 -10.95
N LEU A 137 -10.22 -6.07 -9.63
CA LEU A 137 -9.29 -6.72 -8.69
C LEU A 137 -8.99 -8.17 -9.08
N SER A 138 -10.02 -8.97 -9.31
CA SER A 138 -9.85 -10.36 -9.72
C SER A 138 -9.21 -10.50 -11.10
N LYS A 139 -9.54 -9.60 -12.05
CA LYS A 139 -8.93 -9.59 -13.40
C LYS A 139 -7.42 -9.31 -13.34
N LEU A 140 -6.98 -8.52 -12.36
CA LEU A 140 -5.56 -8.24 -12.11
C LEU A 140 -4.86 -9.34 -11.32
N GLY A 141 -5.59 -10.35 -10.85
CA GLY A 141 -5.07 -11.40 -10.00
C GLY A 141 -4.78 -10.94 -8.57
N VAL A 142 -5.40 -9.85 -8.12
CA VAL A 142 -5.29 -9.37 -6.74
C VAL A 142 -5.98 -10.37 -5.81
N LYS A 143 -5.28 -10.80 -4.77
CA LYS A 143 -5.78 -11.75 -3.79
C LYS A 143 -6.12 -11.12 -2.43
N TYR A 144 -5.43 -10.06 -2.06
CA TYR A 144 -5.62 -9.44 -0.74
C TYR A 144 -5.64 -7.91 -0.83
N ILE A 145 -6.43 -7.32 0.06
CA ILE A 145 -6.56 -5.88 0.23
C ILE A 145 -6.15 -5.54 1.65
N LEU A 146 -5.20 -4.61 1.81
CA LEU A 146 -4.90 -3.97 3.09
C LEU A 146 -5.54 -2.58 3.10
N THR A 147 -6.24 -2.23 4.17
CA THR A 147 -6.93 -0.93 4.27
C THR A 147 -7.15 -0.53 5.74
N LYS A 148 -7.45 0.75 5.96
CA LYS A 148 -8.02 1.28 7.21
C LYS A 148 -9.52 1.46 7.15
N ASP A 149 -10.10 1.36 5.96
CA ASP A 149 -11.54 1.51 5.77
C ASP A 149 -12.25 0.18 6.00
N ASN A 150 -13.40 0.24 6.64
CA ASN A 150 -14.27 -0.92 6.79
C ASN A 150 -15.04 -1.17 5.48
N LEU A 151 -14.47 -1.99 4.61
CA LEU A 151 -15.11 -2.30 3.31
C LEU A 151 -16.42 -3.08 3.45
N ASN A 152 -16.75 -3.64 4.62
CA ASN A 152 -18.03 -4.30 4.87
C ASN A 152 -19.21 -3.31 4.85
N GLU A 153 -18.96 -2.02 5.05
CA GLU A 153 -19.96 -0.97 4.96
C GLU A 153 -20.26 -0.56 3.50
N GLU A 154 -19.39 -0.94 2.58
CA GLU A 154 -19.58 -0.67 1.16
C GLU A 154 -20.64 -1.60 0.55
N LYS A 155 -21.54 -1.04 -0.23
CA LYS A 155 -22.70 -1.77 -0.82
C LYS A 155 -22.32 -2.96 -1.70
N PHE A 156 -21.08 -3.03 -2.16
CA PHE A 156 -20.57 -4.09 -3.05
C PHE A 156 -19.72 -5.15 -2.34
N SER A 157 -19.47 -5.01 -1.02
CA SER A 157 -18.49 -5.82 -0.29
C SER A 157 -18.85 -7.30 -0.19
N GLU A 158 -20.11 -7.65 0.09
CA GLU A 158 -20.54 -8.99 0.46
C GLU A 158 -20.26 -10.10 -0.59
N LYS A 159 -20.00 -9.72 -1.83
CA LYS A 159 -19.80 -10.66 -2.93
C LYS A 159 -18.37 -10.79 -3.42
N PHE A 160 -17.50 -9.84 -3.03
CA PHE A 160 -16.17 -9.73 -3.60
C PHE A 160 -15.05 -9.87 -2.59
N TYR A 161 -15.36 -9.68 -1.30
CA TYR A 161 -14.37 -9.69 -0.23
C TYR A 161 -14.82 -10.54 0.93
N GLU A 162 -13.86 -11.19 1.59
CA GLU A 162 -14.02 -11.82 2.89
C GLU A 162 -13.04 -11.16 3.86
N GLU A 163 -13.54 -10.65 4.98
CA GLU A 163 -12.70 -10.10 6.05
C GLU A 163 -11.96 -11.24 6.75
N ILE A 164 -10.63 -11.21 6.71
CA ILE A 164 -9.78 -12.22 7.33
C ILE A 164 -8.94 -11.66 8.50
N TYR A 165 -8.97 -10.34 8.69
CA TYR A 165 -8.29 -9.66 9.79
C TYR A 165 -8.94 -8.29 10.05
N ASN A 166 -9.10 -7.95 11.37
CA ASN A 166 -9.65 -6.68 11.83
C ASN A 166 -9.12 -6.39 13.24
N GLU A 167 -8.01 -5.67 13.36
CA GLU A 167 -7.46 -5.16 14.63
C GLU A 167 -6.79 -3.80 14.40
N ASP A 168 -6.74 -2.95 15.41
CA ASP A 168 -6.05 -1.65 15.43
C ASP A 168 -6.49 -0.71 14.29
N ASN A 169 -7.77 -0.72 13.90
CA ASN A 169 -8.30 -0.01 12.74
C ASN A 169 -7.58 -0.36 11.43
N MET A 170 -7.12 -1.56 11.31
CA MET A 170 -6.54 -2.12 10.09
C MET A 170 -7.27 -3.39 9.70
N TYR A 171 -7.58 -3.52 8.44
CA TYR A 171 -8.33 -4.63 7.88
C TYR A 171 -7.52 -5.30 6.79
N ILE A 172 -7.64 -6.63 6.72
CA ILE A 172 -7.20 -7.39 5.55
C ILE A 172 -8.41 -8.15 5.03
N TYR A 173 -8.68 -7.95 3.76
CA TYR A 173 -9.73 -8.66 3.04
C TYR A 173 -9.10 -9.60 2.01
N GLN A 174 -9.68 -10.78 1.88
CA GLN A 174 -9.39 -11.69 0.78
C GLN A 174 -10.36 -11.41 -0.36
N VAL A 175 -9.84 -11.22 -1.57
CA VAL A 175 -10.65 -11.06 -2.78
C VAL A 175 -11.17 -12.43 -3.18
N MET A 176 -12.49 -12.56 -3.26
CA MET A 176 -13.14 -13.78 -3.73
C MET A 176 -13.13 -13.84 -5.25
N GLU A 177 -12.78 -14.99 -5.80
CA GLU A 177 -12.93 -15.22 -7.24
C GLU A 177 -14.42 -15.12 -7.59
N GLY A 178 -14.77 -14.17 -8.44
CA GLY A 178 -16.15 -13.97 -8.87
C GLY A 178 -16.68 -15.26 -9.53
N LYS A 179 -17.82 -15.73 -9.02
CA LYS A 179 -18.59 -16.81 -9.67
C LYS A 179 -19.24 -16.30 -10.93
#